data_b514df1803288997cc33a601c56bfc2c
#
_entry.id   b514df1803288997cc33a601c56bfc2c
#
_cell.length_a   1.000
_cell.length_b   1.000
_cell.length_c   1.000
_cell.angle_alpha   90.00
_cell.angle_beta   90.00
_cell.angle_gamma   90.00
#
_symmetry.space_group_name_H-M   'P 1'
#
loop_
_entity.id
_entity.type
_entity.pdbx_description
1 polymer ?
#
loop_
_entity_poly.entity_id
_entity_poly.type
_entity_poly.pdbx_seq_one_letter_code
_entity_poly.pdbx_strand_id
1 'polypeptide(L)'
;VSLFFFSQGLAFSSWASRIPTIKSELGISEGQLGTLLLLMPIGQLCTMALSGKLVAKYGSKNVLQIVVLIYPLILCSIGLAQNFYQLGAVLFFFGVVGNMCNISVNTQGVEVEKIYGKSIMSSFHGAWSIAGFTGALIGLLMMNLHVSTFYHFVIIYGLIVLNWLI
;
A
#
# COMPACT_ATOMS: atom_id res chain seq x y z
N VAL A 1 -4.38 -4.28 -15.19
CA VAL A 1 -4.59 -3.09 -14.34
C VAL A 1 -5.35 -3.47 -13.07
N SER A 2 -6.47 -4.23 -13.14
CA SER A 2 -7.23 -4.67 -11.94
C SER A 2 -6.35 -5.33 -10.89
N LEU A 3 -5.42 -6.17 -11.29
CA LEU A 3 -4.46 -6.84 -10.40
C LEU A 3 -3.55 -5.87 -9.65
N PHE A 4 -3.18 -4.75 -10.25
CA PHE A 4 -2.39 -3.70 -9.58
C PHE A 4 -3.22 -2.90 -8.57
N PHE A 5 -4.49 -2.59 -8.88
CA PHE A 5 -5.43 -2.03 -7.90
C PHE A 5 -5.63 -2.98 -6.72
N PHE A 6 -5.78 -4.27 -7.00
CA PHE A 6 -5.90 -5.31 -5.98
C PHE A 6 -4.63 -5.37 -5.09
N SER A 7 -3.43 -5.39 -5.69
CA SER A 7 -2.16 -5.40 -4.95
C SER A 7 -2.02 -4.21 -4.00
N GLN A 8 -2.37 -3.01 -4.48
CA GLN A 8 -2.32 -1.79 -3.66
C GLN A 8 -3.30 -1.84 -2.49
N GLY A 9 -4.55 -2.26 -2.75
CA GLY A 9 -5.57 -2.42 -1.72
C GLY A 9 -5.19 -3.48 -0.69
N LEU A 10 -4.61 -4.60 -1.13
CA LEU A 10 -4.15 -5.68 -0.27
C LEU A 10 -3.03 -5.23 0.68
N ALA A 11 -2.03 -4.50 0.17
CA ALA A 11 -0.94 -3.97 1.00
C ALA A 11 -1.48 -2.98 2.05
N PHE A 12 -2.32 -2.04 1.64
CA PHE A 12 -2.90 -1.03 2.52
C PHE A 12 -3.76 -1.64 3.63
N SER A 13 -4.68 -2.55 3.28
CA SER A 13 -5.58 -3.17 4.25
C SER A 13 -4.86 -4.11 5.21
N SER A 14 -3.80 -4.79 4.76
CA SER A 14 -2.96 -5.61 5.63
C SER A 14 -2.27 -4.76 6.68
N TRP A 15 -1.73 -3.58 6.31
CA TRP A 15 -1.21 -2.62 7.28
C TRP A 15 -2.29 -2.16 8.25
N ALA A 16 -3.45 -1.73 7.75
CA ALA A 16 -4.54 -1.23 8.56
C ALA A 16 -5.02 -2.26 9.60
N SER A 17 -5.08 -3.53 9.22
CA SER A 17 -5.47 -4.62 10.12
C SER A 17 -4.51 -4.84 11.30
N ARG A 18 -3.24 -4.40 11.18
CA ARG A 18 -2.21 -4.57 12.20
C ARG A 18 -1.97 -3.33 13.07
N ILE A 19 -2.66 -2.22 12.82
CA ILE A 19 -2.52 -0.99 13.61
C ILE A 19 -2.67 -1.25 15.13
N PRO A 20 -3.71 -1.98 15.62
CA PRO A 20 -3.84 -2.24 17.06
C PRO A 20 -2.69 -3.08 17.63
N THR A 21 -2.21 -4.07 16.86
CA THR A 21 -1.09 -4.93 17.26
C THR A 21 0.19 -4.11 17.39
N ILE A 22 0.54 -3.33 16.35
CA ILE A 22 1.74 -2.47 16.33
C ILE A 22 1.70 -1.45 17.48
N LYS A 23 0.53 -0.84 17.71
CA LYS A 23 0.34 0.09 18.83
C LYS A 23 0.66 -0.57 20.17
N SER A 24 0.13 -1.77 20.40
CA SER A 24 0.35 -2.53 21.63
C SER A 24 1.80 -2.97 21.78
N GLU A 25 2.42 -3.49 20.71
CA GLU A 25 3.81 -3.96 20.71
C GLU A 25 4.81 -2.83 21.02
N LEU A 26 4.55 -1.61 20.52
CA LEU A 26 5.41 -0.46 20.74
C LEU A 26 5.03 0.37 21.99
N GLY A 27 3.93 0.05 22.68
CA GLY A 27 3.48 0.76 23.87
C GLY A 27 3.14 2.24 23.62
N ILE A 28 2.69 2.61 22.40
CA ILE A 28 2.39 3.99 22.03
C ILE A 28 0.98 4.42 22.45
N SER A 29 0.85 5.69 22.87
CA SER A 29 -0.43 6.28 23.27
C SER A 29 -1.33 6.56 22.05
N GLU A 30 -2.63 6.84 22.29
CA GLU A 30 -3.57 7.25 21.23
C GLU A 30 -3.12 8.51 20.50
N GLY A 31 -2.61 9.51 21.24
CA GLY A 31 -2.09 10.75 20.63
C GLY A 31 -0.86 10.51 19.77
N GLN A 32 0.06 9.65 20.19
CA GLN A 32 1.21 9.23 19.40
C GLN A 32 0.78 8.47 18.15
N LEU A 33 -0.19 7.56 18.27
CA LEU A 33 -0.75 6.87 17.11
C LEU A 33 -1.35 7.86 16.10
N GLY A 34 -2.16 8.82 16.57
CA GLY A 34 -2.72 9.86 15.71
C GLY A 34 -1.64 10.64 14.94
N THR A 35 -0.53 11.01 15.61
CA THR A 35 0.61 11.67 14.98
C THR A 35 1.25 10.78 13.91
N LEU A 36 1.47 9.50 14.19
CA LEU A 36 2.03 8.54 13.23
C LEU A 36 1.14 8.36 12.00
N LEU A 37 -0.17 8.26 12.19
CA LEU A 37 -1.13 8.10 11.10
C LEU A 37 -1.14 9.33 10.16
N LEU A 38 -0.82 10.53 10.67
CA LEU A 38 -0.70 11.74 9.86
C LEU A 38 0.54 11.75 8.96
N LEU A 39 1.60 11.03 9.32
CA LEU A 39 2.84 11.02 8.52
C LEU A 39 2.64 10.41 7.14
N MET A 40 1.73 9.43 7.01
CA MET A 40 1.44 8.80 5.72
C MET A 40 0.79 9.79 4.72
N PRO A 41 -0.32 10.50 5.02
CA PRO A 41 -0.85 11.51 4.12
C PRO A 41 0.11 12.68 3.89
N ILE A 42 0.95 13.05 4.86
CA ILE A 42 2.01 14.04 4.66
C ILE A 42 3.00 13.55 3.59
N GLY A 43 3.46 12.29 3.69
CA GLY A 43 4.32 11.68 2.67
C GLY A 43 3.66 11.67 1.27
N GLN A 44 2.36 11.38 1.19
CA GLN A 44 1.60 11.44 -0.05
C GLN A 44 1.59 12.84 -0.65
N LEU A 45 1.28 13.86 0.15
CA LEU A 45 1.23 15.26 -0.29
C LEU A 45 2.60 15.77 -0.75
N CYS A 46 3.66 15.47 0.01
CA CYS A 46 5.03 15.89 -0.33
C CYS A 46 5.50 15.34 -1.69
N THR A 47 5.00 14.17 -2.09
CA THR A 47 5.43 13.51 -3.34
C THR A 47 4.47 13.69 -4.51
N MET A 48 3.32 14.31 -4.32
CA MET A 48 2.29 14.40 -5.34
C MET A 48 2.80 15.01 -6.66
N ALA A 49 3.51 16.14 -6.59
CA ALA A 49 4.08 16.77 -7.77
C ALA A 49 5.20 15.95 -8.43
N LEU A 50 6.03 15.27 -7.61
CA LEU A 50 7.10 14.40 -8.09
C LEU A 50 6.52 13.17 -8.79
N SER A 51 5.51 12.54 -8.21
CA SER A 51 4.83 11.38 -8.78
C SER A 51 4.26 11.68 -10.16
N GLY A 52 3.58 12.84 -10.31
CA GLY A 52 3.07 13.29 -11.60
C GLY A 52 4.18 13.51 -12.64
N LYS A 53 5.29 14.14 -12.25
CA LYS A 53 6.46 14.34 -13.13
C LYS A 53 7.11 13.02 -13.55
N LEU A 54 7.25 12.06 -12.65
CA LEU A 54 7.83 10.75 -12.96
C LEU A 54 6.95 9.98 -13.93
N VAL A 55 5.63 9.96 -13.71
CA VAL A 55 4.66 9.32 -14.59
C VAL A 55 4.66 9.98 -15.98
N ALA A 56 4.71 11.32 -16.05
CA ALA A 56 4.78 12.03 -17.32
C ALA A 56 6.08 11.77 -18.08
N LYS A 57 7.22 11.64 -17.37
CA LYS A 57 8.54 11.44 -17.99
C LYS A 57 8.81 10.01 -18.41
N TYR A 58 8.44 9.03 -17.59
CA TYR A 58 8.83 7.62 -17.78
C TYR A 58 7.66 6.72 -18.20
N GLY A 59 6.44 7.26 -18.22
CA GLY A 59 5.21 6.53 -18.49
C GLY A 59 4.66 5.81 -17.24
N SER A 60 3.34 5.80 -17.13
CA SER A 60 2.62 5.21 -15.99
C SER A 60 2.91 3.73 -15.80
N LYS A 61 3.04 2.96 -16.89
CA LYS A 61 3.37 1.53 -16.87
C LYS A 61 4.72 1.25 -16.19
N ASN A 62 5.78 1.95 -16.61
CA ASN A 62 7.13 1.69 -16.12
C ASN A 62 7.26 2.09 -14.65
N VAL A 63 6.67 3.24 -14.26
CA VAL A 63 6.66 3.67 -12.86
C VAL A 63 5.88 2.67 -12.02
N LEU A 64 4.69 2.24 -12.47
CA LEU A 64 3.84 1.29 -11.73
C LEU A 64 4.54 -0.04 -11.48
N GLN A 65 5.21 -0.60 -12.49
CA GLN A 65 5.91 -1.89 -12.35
C GLN A 65 6.99 -1.88 -11.26
N ILE A 66 7.64 -0.73 -11.06
CA ILE A 66 8.66 -0.57 -10.02
C ILE A 66 8.01 -0.33 -8.65
N VAL A 67 7.10 0.64 -8.57
CA VAL A 67 6.55 1.07 -7.28
C VAL A 67 5.62 0.03 -6.66
N VAL A 68 4.97 -0.82 -7.45
CA VAL A 68 4.12 -1.91 -6.94
C VAL A 68 4.92 -2.98 -6.18
N LEU A 69 6.21 -3.09 -6.44
CA LEU A 69 7.12 -3.98 -5.69
C LEU A 69 7.75 -3.26 -4.48
N ILE A 70 8.06 -1.96 -4.62
CA ILE A 70 8.63 -1.18 -3.52
C ILE A 70 7.60 -0.93 -2.42
N TYR A 71 6.34 -0.69 -2.77
CA TYR A 71 5.28 -0.38 -1.81
C TYR A 71 5.10 -1.47 -0.72
N PRO A 72 4.91 -2.76 -1.07
CA PRO A 72 4.82 -3.82 -0.07
C PRO A 72 6.18 -4.18 0.57
N LEU A 73 7.31 -3.81 -0.03
CA LEU A 73 8.61 -3.94 0.62
C LEU A 73 8.73 -2.96 1.80
N ILE A 74 8.24 -1.72 1.65
CA ILE A 74 8.16 -0.77 2.76
C ILE A 74 7.17 -1.26 3.82
N LEU A 75 6.07 -1.91 3.42
CA LEU A 75 5.16 -2.56 4.35
C LEU A 75 5.89 -3.57 5.26
N CYS A 76 6.78 -4.39 4.71
CA CYS A 76 7.61 -5.30 5.53
C CYS A 76 8.47 -4.53 6.55
N SER A 77 8.98 -3.36 6.17
CA SER A 77 9.79 -2.51 7.07
C SER A 77 8.95 -1.95 8.24
N ILE A 78 7.63 -1.76 8.07
CA ILE A 78 6.74 -1.40 9.19
C ILE A 78 6.76 -2.49 10.27
N GLY A 79 6.75 -3.77 9.86
CA GLY A 79 6.80 -4.91 10.78
C GLY A 79 8.14 -5.08 11.52
N LEU A 80 9.18 -4.33 11.13
CA LEU A 80 10.51 -4.30 11.76
C LEU A 80 10.74 -3.08 12.66
N ALA A 81 9.80 -2.13 12.68
CA ALA A 81 9.94 -0.93 13.48
C ALA A 81 9.91 -1.25 14.99
N GLN A 82 10.91 -0.78 15.73
CA GLN A 82 11.09 -1.06 17.16
C GLN A 82 10.74 0.14 18.07
N ASN A 83 10.46 1.29 17.49
CA ASN A 83 10.12 2.49 18.24
C ASN A 83 9.31 3.48 17.40
N PHE A 84 8.76 4.49 18.09
CA PHE A 84 7.94 5.55 17.49
C PHE A 84 8.59 6.24 16.28
N TYR A 85 9.88 6.58 16.38
CA TYR A 85 10.57 7.34 15.32
C TYR A 85 10.81 6.50 14.06
N GLN A 86 11.20 5.23 14.25
CA GLN A 86 11.37 4.29 13.13
C GLN A 86 10.03 4.05 12.43
N LEU A 87 8.97 3.78 13.20
CA LEU A 87 7.64 3.60 12.63
C LEU A 87 7.19 4.85 11.87
N GLY A 88 7.42 6.05 12.42
CA GLY A 88 7.08 7.31 11.78
C GLY A 88 7.79 7.51 10.44
N ALA A 89 9.11 7.28 10.40
CA ALA A 89 9.89 7.36 9.17
C ALA A 89 9.37 6.38 8.10
N VAL A 90 9.12 5.13 8.48
CA VAL A 90 8.63 4.11 7.54
C VAL A 90 7.22 4.45 7.05
N LEU A 91 6.31 4.92 7.90
CA LEU A 91 4.96 5.34 7.50
C LEU A 91 4.98 6.55 6.55
N PHE A 92 5.90 7.50 6.76
CA PHE A 92 6.10 8.60 5.82
C PHE A 92 6.48 8.07 4.43
N PHE A 93 7.49 7.18 4.34
CA PHE A 93 7.89 6.58 3.06
C PHE A 93 6.83 5.66 2.47
N PHE A 94 6.05 4.96 3.29
CA PHE A 94 4.89 4.19 2.85
C PHE A 94 3.85 5.09 2.17
N GLY A 95 3.62 6.29 2.71
CA GLY A 95 2.82 7.33 2.07
C GLY A 95 3.42 7.82 0.75
N VAL A 96 4.73 8.11 0.72
CA VAL A 96 5.46 8.56 -0.47
C VAL A 96 5.29 7.58 -1.64
N VAL A 97 5.62 6.32 -1.43
CA VAL A 97 5.55 5.30 -2.50
C VAL A 97 4.10 4.91 -2.78
N GLY A 98 3.24 4.92 -1.76
CA GLY A 98 1.79 4.71 -1.92
C GLY A 98 1.15 5.73 -2.86
N ASN A 99 1.56 7.02 -2.79
CA ASN A 99 1.12 8.05 -3.73
C ASN A 99 1.62 7.79 -5.16
N MET A 100 2.89 7.43 -5.33
CA MET A 100 3.42 7.06 -6.64
C MET A 100 2.67 5.89 -7.27
N CYS A 101 2.38 4.87 -6.48
CA CYS A 101 1.60 3.71 -6.90
C CYS A 101 0.17 4.12 -7.30
N ASN A 102 -0.48 4.96 -6.49
CA ASN A 102 -1.84 5.46 -6.73
C ASN A 102 -1.94 6.25 -8.03
N ILE A 103 -1.06 7.25 -8.25
CA ILE A 103 -1.06 8.05 -9.47
C ILE A 103 -0.79 7.16 -10.69
N SER A 104 0.18 6.25 -10.61
CA SER A 104 0.55 5.40 -11.74
C SER A 104 -0.58 4.43 -12.11
N VAL A 105 -1.21 3.77 -11.12
CA VAL A 105 -2.27 2.79 -11.40
C VAL A 105 -3.54 3.45 -11.91
N ASN A 106 -3.90 4.63 -11.39
CA ASN A 106 -5.04 5.39 -11.89
C ASN A 106 -4.80 5.90 -13.32
N THR A 107 -3.58 6.37 -13.63
CA THR A 107 -3.22 6.76 -15.01
C THR A 107 -3.34 5.57 -15.96
N GLN A 108 -2.84 4.38 -15.58
CA GLN A 108 -3.03 3.16 -16.37
C GLN A 108 -4.51 2.78 -16.50
N GLY A 109 -5.32 2.97 -15.47
CA GLY A 109 -6.77 2.77 -15.51
C GLY A 109 -7.43 3.63 -16.58
N VAL A 110 -7.11 4.93 -16.61
CA VAL A 110 -7.61 5.89 -17.63
C VAL A 110 -7.15 5.52 -19.04
N GLU A 111 -5.90 5.09 -19.22
CA GLU A 111 -5.38 4.66 -20.51
C GLU A 111 -6.14 3.43 -21.04
N VAL A 112 -6.38 2.44 -20.18
CA VAL A 112 -7.16 1.24 -20.54
C VAL A 112 -8.62 1.60 -20.85
N GLU A 113 -9.25 2.50 -20.08
CA GLU A 113 -10.60 3.00 -20.37
C GLU A 113 -10.72 3.58 -21.79
N LYS A 114 -9.73 4.38 -22.21
CA LYS A 114 -9.70 4.95 -23.57
C LYS A 114 -9.63 3.86 -24.66
N ILE A 115 -8.84 2.81 -24.43
CA ILE A 115 -8.70 1.68 -25.37
C ILE A 115 -9.99 0.85 -25.40
N TYR A 116 -10.60 0.64 -24.23
CA TYR A 116 -11.80 -0.18 -24.09
C TYR A 116 -13.09 0.50 -24.60
N GLY A 117 -13.06 1.84 -24.71
CA GLY A 117 -14.19 2.64 -25.19
C GLY A 117 -15.39 2.72 -24.25
N LYS A 118 -15.23 2.30 -22.99
CA LYS A 118 -16.29 2.33 -21.96
C LYS A 118 -15.68 2.72 -20.61
N SER A 119 -16.47 3.39 -19.76
CA SER A 119 -16.05 3.70 -18.41
C SER A 119 -16.02 2.42 -17.55
N ILE A 120 -14.82 2.01 -17.15
CA ILE A 120 -14.57 0.81 -16.33
C ILE A 120 -13.76 1.10 -15.07
N MET A 121 -13.45 2.37 -14.79
CA MET A 121 -12.69 2.80 -13.62
C MET A 121 -13.31 2.30 -12.30
N SER A 122 -14.64 2.30 -12.21
CA SER A 122 -15.36 1.77 -11.05
C SER A 122 -15.06 0.29 -10.79
N SER A 123 -14.84 -0.50 -11.83
CA SER A 123 -14.47 -1.92 -11.70
C SER A 123 -13.05 -2.08 -11.13
N PHE A 124 -12.11 -1.17 -11.47
CA PHE A 124 -10.78 -1.16 -10.88
C PHE A 124 -10.82 -0.80 -9.39
N HIS A 125 -11.61 0.20 -9.01
CA HIS A 125 -11.84 0.53 -7.60
C HIS A 125 -12.60 -0.57 -6.86
N GLY A 126 -13.49 -1.31 -7.56
CA GLY A 126 -14.11 -2.53 -7.03
C GLY A 126 -13.07 -3.60 -6.69
N ALA A 127 -12.08 -3.83 -7.56
CA ALA A 127 -10.96 -4.74 -7.28
C ALA A 127 -10.14 -4.29 -6.06
N TRP A 128 -9.89 -2.99 -5.91
CA TRP A 128 -9.25 -2.41 -4.73
C TRP A 128 -10.06 -2.65 -3.45
N SER A 129 -11.38 -2.50 -3.49
CA SER A 129 -12.28 -2.73 -2.35
C SER A 129 -12.33 -4.20 -1.96
N ILE A 130 -12.35 -5.13 -2.94
CA ILE A 130 -12.28 -6.57 -2.68
C ILE A 130 -10.94 -6.91 -2.01
N ALA A 131 -9.84 -6.32 -2.47
CA ALA A 131 -8.54 -6.48 -1.84
C ALA A 131 -8.52 -5.94 -0.41
N GLY A 132 -9.22 -4.83 -0.15
CA GLY A 132 -9.42 -4.28 1.18
C GLY A 132 -10.04 -5.29 2.14
N PHE A 133 -11.12 -5.91 1.73
CA PHE A 133 -11.79 -6.99 2.47
C PHE A 133 -10.88 -8.21 2.65
N THR A 134 -10.24 -8.66 1.56
CA THR A 134 -9.32 -9.82 1.57
C THR A 134 -8.16 -9.61 2.54
N GLY A 135 -7.51 -8.45 2.51
CA GLY A 135 -6.39 -8.16 3.40
C GLY A 135 -6.81 -8.05 4.87
N ALA A 136 -8.01 -7.55 5.15
CA ALA A 136 -8.56 -7.55 6.51
C ALA A 136 -8.80 -8.98 7.02
N LEU A 137 -9.36 -9.88 6.18
CA LEU A 137 -9.54 -11.28 6.53
C LEU A 137 -8.21 -12.01 6.75
N ILE A 138 -7.23 -11.78 5.86
CA ILE A 138 -5.88 -12.34 6.05
C ILE A 138 -5.28 -11.82 7.36
N GLY A 139 -5.42 -10.53 7.63
CA GLY A 139 -4.95 -9.93 8.89
C GLY A 139 -5.55 -10.59 10.11
N LEU A 140 -6.87 -10.80 10.11
CA LEU A 140 -7.57 -11.50 11.20
C LEU A 140 -7.06 -12.95 11.35
N LEU A 141 -6.90 -13.68 10.25
CA LEU A 141 -6.36 -15.04 10.26
C LEU A 141 -4.94 -15.07 10.83
N MET A 142 -4.06 -14.16 10.39
CA MET A 142 -2.67 -14.09 10.88
C MET A 142 -2.60 -13.74 12.37
N MET A 143 -3.50 -12.90 12.87
CA MET A 143 -3.60 -12.61 14.31
C MET A 143 -4.05 -13.81 15.10
N ASN A 144 -5.07 -14.55 14.65
CA ASN A 144 -5.56 -15.76 15.30
C ASN A 144 -4.51 -16.88 15.32
N LEU A 145 -3.67 -16.97 14.29
CA LEU A 145 -2.56 -17.92 14.20
C LEU A 145 -1.30 -17.44 14.91
N HIS A 146 -1.34 -16.31 15.61
CA HIS A 146 -0.22 -15.70 16.33
C HIS A 146 1.01 -15.44 15.44
N VAL A 147 0.79 -15.24 14.12
CA VAL A 147 1.84 -14.86 13.19
C VAL A 147 2.26 -13.40 13.46
N SER A 148 3.56 -13.16 13.63
CA SER A 148 4.05 -11.80 13.86
C SER A 148 3.72 -10.85 12.70
N THR A 149 3.68 -9.55 13.01
CA THR A 149 3.39 -8.49 12.04
C THR A 149 4.34 -8.55 10.84
N PHE A 150 5.64 -8.79 11.08
CA PHE A 150 6.64 -8.90 10.02
C PHE A 150 6.36 -10.06 9.05
N TYR A 151 6.15 -11.28 9.57
CA TYR A 151 5.88 -12.45 8.70
C TYR A 151 4.56 -12.32 7.96
N HIS A 152 3.52 -11.72 8.58
CA HIS A 152 2.29 -11.38 7.85
C HIS A 152 2.59 -10.51 6.62
N PHE A 153 3.37 -9.44 6.79
CA PHE A 153 3.69 -8.53 5.69
C PHE A 153 4.60 -9.17 4.62
N VAL A 154 5.50 -10.07 5.01
CA VAL A 154 6.30 -10.87 4.06
C VAL A 154 5.41 -11.79 3.21
N ILE A 155 4.38 -12.41 3.79
CA ILE A 155 3.41 -13.21 3.04
C ILE A 155 2.66 -12.33 2.03
N ILE A 156 2.19 -11.16 2.45
CA ILE A 156 1.53 -10.19 1.55
C ILE A 156 2.47 -9.75 0.43
N TYR A 157 3.74 -9.47 0.73
CA TYR A 157 4.75 -9.17 -0.27
C TYR A 157 4.88 -10.29 -1.30
N GLY A 158 5.01 -11.53 -0.85
CA GLY A 158 5.08 -12.72 -1.71
C GLY A 158 3.85 -12.85 -2.63
N LEU A 159 2.64 -12.64 -2.11
CA LEU A 159 1.40 -12.66 -2.90
C LEU A 159 1.39 -11.57 -3.97
N ILE A 160 1.88 -10.36 -3.65
CA ILE A 160 1.95 -9.25 -4.61
C ILE A 160 3.02 -9.52 -5.68
N VAL A 161 4.17 -10.09 -5.32
CA VAL A 161 5.20 -10.50 -6.28
C VAL A 161 4.65 -11.58 -7.24
N LEU A 162 3.95 -12.58 -6.73
CA LEU A 162 3.30 -13.60 -7.57
C LEU A 162 2.28 -12.96 -8.53
N ASN A 163 1.48 -12.01 -8.04
CA ASN A 163 0.54 -11.27 -8.87
C ASN A 163 1.23 -10.40 -9.94
N TRP A 164 2.42 -9.87 -9.64
CA TRP A 164 3.21 -9.07 -10.58
C TRP A 164 3.83 -9.89 -11.71
N LEU A 165 4.13 -11.17 -11.45
CA LEU A 165 4.70 -12.09 -12.45
C LEU A 165 3.69 -12.59 -13.49
N ILE A 166 2.37 -12.43 -13.25
CA ILE A 166 1.26 -12.79 -14.15
C ILE A 166 0.94 -11.63 -15.09
#